data_4381cddec122e2e9aa85029c61e2c5f5
#
_entry.id   4381cddec122e2e9aa85029c61e2c5f5
#
_cell.length_a   1.000
_cell.length_b   1.000
_cell.length_c   1.000
_cell.angle_alpha   90.00
_cell.angle_beta   90.00
_cell.angle_gamma   90.00
#
_symmetry.space_group_name_H-M   'P 1'
#
loop_
_entity.id
_entity.type
_entity.pdbx_description
1 polymer ?
#
loop_
_entity_poly.entity_id
_entity_poly.type
_entity_poly.pdbx_seq_one_letter_code
_entity_poly.pdbx_strand_id
1 'polypeptide(L)'
;MATAVECAPGLLSRKDATTLSKTLSGILRWKSEEYGIILDDEGFAGIQLLLSCRNSENGRKGIPEKFTETHIRKLVEADTEKVRFTINCDMIRANQGHSNRTPLDDSKMHTALTEETLPDYVAHGTSEENYQLILDSGCLKRMERHHVHMAGSPPTDKGKIPGVRNSCTVIIEIDCVRAMQPKPVGNSCRFLRSSNGVILCAEDIPTSCFKSVSRR
;
A
#
# COMPACT_ATOMS: atom_id res chain seq x y z
N MET A 1 0.84 -32.68 -26.54
CA MET A 1 1.67 -31.56 -27.08
C MET A 1 1.01 -30.26 -26.66
N ALA A 2 1.58 -29.62 -25.64
CA ALA A 2 1.08 -28.33 -25.18
C ALA A 2 1.70 -27.24 -26.06
N THR A 3 0.88 -26.57 -26.84
CA THR A 3 1.29 -25.43 -27.66
C THR A 3 1.74 -24.29 -26.76
N ALA A 4 3.01 -23.93 -26.87
CA ALA A 4 3.55 -22.72 -26.31
C ALA A 4 2.80 -21.54 -26.95
N VAL A 5 2.02 -20.82 -26.16
CA VAL A 5 1.47 -19.54 -26.56
C VAL A 5 2.66 -18.57 -26.59
N GLU A 6 3.14 -18.26 -27.79
CA GLU A 6 4.09 -17.18 -28.02
C GLU A 6 3.45 -15.89 -27.55
N CYS A 7 3.89 -15.39 -26.40
CA CYS A 7 3.53 -14.05 -25.93
C CYS A 7 4.05 -13.01 -26.94
N ALA A 8 3.18 -12.15 -27.44
CA ALA A 8 3.56 -11.01 -28.27
C ALA A 8 4.73 -10.25 -27.63
N PRO A 9 5.71 -9.75 -28.40
CA PRO A 9 6.90 -9.10 -27.89
C PRO A 9 6.50 -7.92 -27.02
N GLY A 10 6.88 -7.99 -25.72
CA GLY A 10 6.61 -6.96 -24.71
C GLY A 10 5.47 -7.24 -23.74
N LEU A 11 4.77 -8.40 -23.78
CA LEU A 11 3.83 -8.81 -22.74
C LEU A 11 4.58 -9.52 -21.60
N LEU A 12 4.37 -9.04 -20.36
CA LEU A 12 4.92 -9.70 -19.17
C LEU A 12 4.12 -10.99 -18.88
N SER A 13 4.83 -12.09 -18.65
CA SER A 13 4.19 -13.28 -18.06
C SER A 13 3.64 -12.91 -16.68
N ARG A 14 2.62 -13.63 -16.19
CA ARG A 14 2.05 -13.42 -14.84
C ARG A 14 3.13 -13.51 -13.75
N LYS A 15 4.09 -14.42 -13.90
CA LYS A 15 5.23 -14.59 -12.98
C LYS A 15 6.15 -13.37 -13.02
N ASP A 16 6.46 -12.87 -14.21
CA ASP A 16 7.33 -11.72 -14.39
C ASP A 16 6.68 -10.42 -13.88
N ALA A 17 5.40 -10.21 -14.18
CA ALA A 17 4.63 -9.09 -13.64
C ALA A 17 4.62 -9.10 -12.11
N THR A 18 4.41 -10.28 -11.50
CA THR A 18 4.46 -10.42 -10.04
C THR A 18 5.85 -10.12 -9.49
N THR A 19 6.91 -10.62 -10.12
CA THR A 19 8.30 -10.40 -9.71
C THR A 19 8.64 -8.92 -9.79
N LEU A 20 8.38 -8.27 -10.93
CA LEU A 20 8.65 -6.85 -11.13
C LEU A 20 7.87 -5.97 -10.16
N SER A 21 6.57 -6.24 -9.98
CA SER A 21 5.72 -5.50 -9.03
C SER A 21 6.20 -5.60 -7.59
N LYS A 22 6.62 -6.80 -7.15
CA LYS A 22 7.17 -7.00 -5.80
C LYS A 22 8.50 -6.27 -5.63
N THR A 23 9.39 -6.33 -6.62
CA THR A 23 10.70 -5.67 -6.57
C THR A 23 10.52 -4.15 -6.52
N LEU A 24 9.72 -3.57 -7.42
CA LEU A 24 9.42 -2.14 -7.41
C LEU A 24 8.78 -1.69 -6.08
N SER A 25 7.81 -2.46 -5.57
CA SER A 25 7.20 -2.17 -4.27
C SER A 25 8.21 -2.21 -3.13
N GLY A 26 9.13 -3.17 -3.16
CA GLY A 26 10.19 -3.30 -2.15
C GLY A 26 11.14 -2.12 -2.17
N ILE A 27 11.59 -1.69 -3.34
CA ILE A 27 12.52 -0.58 -3.49
C ILE A 27 11.82 0.74 -3.11
N LEU A 28 10.69 1.06 -3.74
CA LEU A 28 10.02 2.35 -3.56
C LEU A 28 9.45 2.58 -2.15
N ARG A 29 9.08 1.51 -1.44
CA ARG A 29 8.43 1.65 -0.11
C ARG A 29 9.37 1.48 1.06
N TRP A 30 10.45 0.67 0.90
CA TRP A 30 11.24 0.20 2.04
C TRP A 30 12.74 0.36 1.89
N LYS A 31 13.24 0.31 0.65
CA LYS A 31 14.65 0.07 0.38
C LYS A 31 15.29 1.13 -0.52
N SER A 32 14.64 2.25 -0.76
CA SER A 32 15.17 3.30 -1.63
C SER A 32 16.57 3.73 -1.20
N GLU A 33 16.78 3.96 0.09
CA GLU A 33 18.08 4.34 0.65
C GLU A 33 19.16 3.26 0.45
N GLU A 34 18.81 1.95 0.58
CA GLU A 34 19.74 0.85 0.37
C GLU A 34 20.30 0.82 -1.07
N TYR A 35 19.55 1.39 -2.02
CA TYR A 35 19.95 1.50 -3.42
C TYR A 35 20.48 2.88 -3.81
N GLY A 36 20.63 3.79 -2.83
CA GLY A 36 21.03 5.17 -3.09
C GLY A 36 19.99 5.98 -3.85
N ILE A 37 18.72 5.55 -3.80
CA ILE A 37 17.61 6.26 -4.42
C ILE A 37 17.03 7.25 -3.42
N ILE A 38 17.06 8.52 -3.78
CA ILE A 38 16.38 9.59 -3.06
C ILE A 38 15.01 9.74 -3.72
N LEU A 39 13.95 9.51 -2.93
CA LEU A 39 12.59 9.82 -3.34
C LEU A 39 12.34 11.31 -3.10
N ASP A 40 11.55 11.94 -3.96
CA ASP A 40 11.07 13.29 -3.68
C ASP A 40 9.98 13.27 -2.59
N ASP A 41 9.45 14.43 -2.22
CA ASP A 41 8.45 14.57 -1.17
C ASP A 41 7.08 13.97 -1.52
N GLU A 42 6.84 13.64 -2.79
CA GLU A 42 5.70 12.89 -3.29
C GLU A 42 5.99 11.38 -3.48
N GLY A 43 7.20 10.92 -3.15
CA GLY A 43 7.62 9.53 -3.26
C GLY A 43 8.03 9.10 -4.66
N PHE A 44 8.27 10.01 -5.59
CA PHE A 44 8.73 9.69 -6.94
C PHE A 44 10.23 9.43 -7.00
N ALA A 45 10.60 8.50 -7.89
CA ALA A 45 11.97 8.23 -8.34
C ALA A 45 12.03 8.11 -9.86
N GLY A 46 13.17 8.43 -10.45
CA GLY A 46 13.39 8.24 -11.88
C GLY A 46 13.34 6.76 -12.29
N ILE A 47 12.63 6.42 -13.36
CA ILE A 47 12.51 5.04 -13.84
C ILE A 47 13.89 4.50 -14.24
N GLN A 48 14.74 5.29 -14.87
CA GLN A 48 16.10 4.87 -15.25
C GLN A 48 16.98 4.63 -14.03
N LEU A 49 16.83 5.44 -12.97
CA LEU A 49 17.55 5.24 -11.71
C LEU A 49 17.11 3.90 -11.06
N LEU A 50 15.81 3.57 -11.07
CA LEU A 50 15.34 2.28 -10.60
C LEU A 50 15.90 1.12 -11.43
N LEU A 51 15.96 1.26 -12.75
CA LEU A 51 16.51 0.25 -13.64
C LEU A 51 18.01 0.05 -13.43
N SER A 52 18.75 1.03 -12.93
CA SER A 52 20.16 0.86 -12.55
C SER A 52 20.35 0.03 -11.26
N CYS A 53 19.29 -0.12 -10.45
CA CYS A 53 19.28 -0.96 -9.25
C CYS A 53 19.17 -2.44 -9.60
N ARG A 54 20.19 -3.00 -10.23
CA ARG A 54 20.24 -4.40 -10.64
C ARG A 54 20.55 -5.33 -9.48
N ASN A 55 20.36 -6.63 -9.68
CA ASN A 55 20.84 -7.61 -8.73
C ASN A 55 22.36 -7.45 -8.56
N SER A 56 22.84 -7.41 -7.33
CA SER A 56 24.25 -7.31 -7.04
C SER A 56 24.87 -8.69 -6.78
N GLU A 57 26.17 -8.82 -7.05
CA GLU A 57 26.95 -10.02 -6.70
C GLU A 57 26.92 -10.33 -5.20
N ASN A 58 26.68 -9.32 -4.36
CA ASN A 58 26.56 -9.44 -2.90
C ASN A 58 25.16 -9.91 -2.44
N GLY A 59 24.32 -10.45 -3.35
CA GLY A 59 23.02 -11.02 -3.03
C GLY A 59 21.87 -10.00 -2.84
N ARG A 60 22.11 -8.70 -3.05
CA ARG A 60 21.05 -7.69 -3.04
C ARG A 60 20.12 -7.90 -4.24
N LYS A 61 18.85 -8.12 -4.00
CA LYS A 61 17.83 -8.39 -5.03
C LYS A 61 17.29 -7.07 -5.58
N GLY A 62 17.86 -6.59 -6.65
CA GLY A 62 17.36 -5.45 -7.44
C GLY A 62 16.41 -5.87 -8.56
N ILE A 63 16.25 -4.98 -9.54
CA ILE A 63 15.44 -5.26 -10.73
C ILE A 63 16.25 -6.18 -11.67
N PRO A 64 15.74 -7.40 -11.99
CA PRO A 64 16.38 -8.30 -12.93
C PRO A 64 16.66 -7.63 -14.30
N GLU A 65 17.80 -7.93 -14.92
CA GLU A 65 18.26 -7.29 -16.16
C GLU A 65 17.31 -7.41 -17.34
N LYS A 66 16.52 -8.48 -17.37
CA LYS A 66 15.51 -8.70 -18.41
C LYS A 66 14.39 -7.66 -18.44
N PHE A 67 14.19 -6.90 -17.35
CA PHE A 67 13.17 -5.87 -17.30
C PHE A 67 13.70 -4.53 -17.81
N THR A 68 12.87 -3.88 -18.60
CA THR A 68 13.11 -2.57 -19.23
C THR A 68 12.06 -1.57 -18.77
N GLU A 69 12.24 -0.31 -19.12
CA GLU A 69 11.23 0.73 -18.89
C GLU A 69 9.87 0.36 -19.49
N THR A 70 9.87 -0.20 -20.71
CA THR A 70 8.62 -0.65 -21.36
C THR A 70 7.86 -1.67 -20.48
N HIS A 71 8.58 -2.57 -19.81
CA HIS A 71 7.97 -3.53 -18.90
C HIS A 71 7.37 -2.86 -17.66
N ILE A 72 8.03 -1.84 -17.12
CA ILE A 72 7.53 -1.06 -15.99
C ILE A 72 6.25 -0.31 -16.38
N ARG A 73 6.25 0.39 -17.51
CA ARG A 73 5.07 1.13 -18.00
C ARG A 73 3.89 0.21 -18.25
N LYS A 74 4.09 -0.92 -18.92
CA LYS A 74 3.04 -1.93 -19.14
C LYS A 74 2.53 -2.55 -17.85
N LEU A 75 3.40 -2.79 -16.87
CA LEU A 75 2.99 -3.29 -15.55
C LEU A 75 2.04 -2.31 -14.86
N VAL A 76 2.36 -1.01 -14.90
CA VAL A 76 1.55 0.04 -14.26
C VAL A 76 0.23 0.21 -14.99
N GLU A 77 0.24 0.24 -16.32
CA GLU A 77 -0.97 0.34 -17.16
C GLU A 77 -1.93 -0.84 -16.95
N ALA A 78 -1.39 -2.04 -16.79
CA ALA A 78 -2.19 -3.25 -16.55
C ALA A 78 -2.73 -3.40 -15.11
N ASP A 79 -2.22 -2.65 -14.12
CA ASP A 79 -2.65 -2.76 -12.71
C ASP A 79 -3.86 -1.87 -12.40
N THR A 80 -4.98 -2.12 -13.08
CA THR A 80 -6.23 -1.33 -12.96
C THR A 80 -7.01 -1.60 -11.68
N GLU A 81 -6.81 -2.74 -11.02
CA GLU A 81 -7.53 -3.09 -9.79
C GLU A 81 -6.89 -2.51 -8.52
N LYS A 82 -5.57 -2.58 -8.42
CA LYS A 82 -4.84 -2.18 -7.19
C LYS A 82 -4.15 -0.85 -7.33
N VAL A 83 -3.85 -0.45 -8.56
CA VAL A 83 -3.18 0.82 -8.92
C VAL A 83 -2.05 1.13 -7.95
N ARG A 84 -1.08 0.21 -7.86
CA ARG A 84 0.01 0.28 -6.87
C ARG A 84 0.98 1.40 -7.11
N PHE A 85 1.12 1.78 -8.37
CA PHE A 85 2.11 2.76 -8.83
C PHE A 85 1.45 3.82 -9.69
N THR A 86 2.04 5.00 -9.68
CA THR A 86 1.73 6.10 -10.61
C THR A 86 2.99 6.47 -11.35
N ILE A 87 2.89 6.66 -12.67
CA ILE A 87 3.95 7.20 -13.52
C ILE A 87 3.55 8.62 -13.93
N ASN A 88 4.50 9.54 -13.78
CA ASN A 88 4.42 10.91 -14.31
C ASN A 88 5.70 11.17 -15.11
N CYS A 89 5.58 11.33 -16.43
CA CYS A 89 6.72 11.41 -17.36
C CYS A 89 7.67 10.21 -17.16
N ASP A 90 8.89 10.46 -16.70
CA ASP A 90 9.93 9.46 -16.48
C ASP A 90 10.12 9.10 -14.99
N MET A 91 9.18 9.52 -14.16
CA MET A 91 9.17 9.30 -12.73
C MET A 91 8.09 8.29 -12.35
N ILE A 92 8.35 7.47 -11.34
CA ILE A 92 7.41 6.48 -10.79
C ILE A 92 7.39 6.55 -9.28
N ARG A 93 6.20 6.41 -8.68
CA ARG A 93 6.03 6.26 -7.23
C ARG A 93 5.13 5.10 -6.86
N ALA A 94 5.26 4.61 -5.63
CA ALA A 94 4.23 3.78 -5.02
C ALA A 94 3.13 4.69 -4.45
N ASN A 95 1.85 4.32 -4.64
CA ASN A 95 0.72 5.16 -4.23
C ASN A 95 0.44 5.16 -2.73
N GLN A 96 1.03 4.22 -1.98
CA GLN A 96 0.92 4.13 -0.52
C GLN A 96 1.84 3.03 0.04
N GLY A 97 1.96 2.93 1.36
CA GLY A 97 2.62 1.83 2.05
C GLY A 97 4.11 2.01 2.29
N HIS A 98 4.61 3.24 2.24
CA HIS A 98 6.00 3.60 2.52
C HIS A 98 6.38 3.35 3.98
N SER A 99 7.67 3.12 4.20
CA SER A 99 8.30 3.07 5.52
C SER A 99 8.23 4.43 6.19
N ASN A 100 8.04 4.46 7.50
CA ASN A 100 8.08 5.68 8.32
C ASN A 100 9.47 6.36 8.36
N ARG A 101 10.49 5.73 7.78
CA ARG A 101 11.84 6.30 7.61
C ARG A 101 11.96 7.19 6.38
N THR A 102 11.05 7.06 5.42
CA THR A 102 11.07 7.83 4.17
C THR A 102 10.42 9.20 4.41
N PRO A 103 11.11 10.32 4.25
CA PRO A 103 10.52 11.65 4.43
C PRO A 103 9.58 11.95 3.26
N LEU A 104 8.27 11.92 3.50
CA LEU A 104 7.23 12.18 2.51
C LEU A 104 6.26 13.25 3.01
N ASP A 105 5.71 14.02 2.09
CA ASP A 105 4.66 15.00 2.38
C ASP A 105 3.28 14.40 2.07
N ASP A 106 2.58 14.00 3.12
CA ASP A 106 1.24 13.43 3.01
C ASP A 106 0.25 14.35 2.30
N SER A 107 0.40 15.68 2.44
CA SER A 107 -0.49 16.66 1.82
C SER A 107 -0.37 16.69 0.29
N LYS A 108 0.79 16.30 -0.24
CA LYS A 108 1.05 16.18 -1.68
C LYS A 108 0.65 14.82 -2.24
N MET A 109 0.73 13.79 -1.39
CA MET A 109 0.49 12.40 -1.81
C MET A 109 -0.97 11.97 -1.68
N HIS A 110 -1.70 12.49 -0.70
CA HIS A 110 -2.99 11.98 -0.27
C HIS A 110 -4.01 13.11 -0.07
N THR A 111 -5.27 12.78 -0.23
CA THR A 111 -6.37 13.72 0.06
C THR A 111 -6.78 13.57 1.51
N ALA A 112 -6.76 14.66 2.27
CA ALA A 112 -7.29 14.69 3.64
C ALA A 112 -8.80 14.43 3.64
N LEU A 113 -9.26 13.64 4.60
CA LEU A 113 -10.68 13.34 4.79
C LEU A 113 -11.23 14.11 5.99
N THR A 114 -12.43 14.66 5.81
CA THR A 114 -13.25 15.26 6.87
C THR A 114 -14.38 14.31 7.24
N GLU A 115 -15.16 14.62 8.28
CA GLU A 115 -16.33 13.80 8.64
C GLU A 115 -17.32 13.65 7.47
N GLU A 116 -17.48 14.67 6.63
CA GLU A 116 -18.41 14.66 5.48
C GLU A 116 -17.87 13.86 4.28
N THR A 117 -16.53 13.69 4.17
CA THR A 117 -15.88 12.99 3.05
C THR A 117 -15.38 11.60 3.39
N LEU A 118 -15.51 11.19 4.67
CA LEU A 118 -15.26 9.82 5.08
C LEU A 118 -16.22 8.86 4.36
N PRO A 119 -15.75 7.70 3.91
CA PRO A 119 -16.66 6.65 3.45
C PRO A 119 -17.45 6.06 4.64
N ASP A 120 -18.69 5.64 4.38
CA ASP A 120 -19.57 5.02 5.38
C ASP A 120 -19.00 3.73 5.99
N TYR A 121 -18.10 3.09 5.27
CA TYR A 121 -17.45 1.86 5.68
C TYR A 121 -15.93 2.00 5.58
N VAL A 122 -15.26 1.82 6.72
CA VAL A 122 -13.79 1.77 6.80
C VAL A 122 -13.39 0.55 7.62
N ALA A 123 -12.59 -0.35 7.05
CA ALA A 123 -12.23 -1.58 7.75
C ALA A 123 -10.76 -1.99 7.54
N HIS A 124 -10.19 -2.56 8.61
CA HIS A 124 -8.87 -3.18 8.60
C HIS A 124 -9.01 -4.71 8.64
N GLY A 125 -8.29 -5.38 7.74
CA GLY A 125 -8.22 -6.85 7.72
C GLY A 125 -6.94 -7.37 8.35
N THR A 126 -7.05 -8.34 9.26
CA THR A 126 -5.92 -8.94 9.98
C THR A 126 -6.10 -10.45 10.19
N SER A 127 -5.14 -11.13 10.83
CA SER A 127 -5.28 -12.50 11.33
C SER A 127 -5.75 -12.53 12.78
N GLU A 128 -6.22 -13.67 13.27
CA GLU A 128 -6.65 -13.80 14.67
C GLU A 128 -5.49 -13.54 15.65
N GLU A 129 -4.28 -14.04 15.34
CA GLU A 129 -3.10 -13.81 16.17
C GLU A 129 -2.76 -12.31 16.28
N ASN A 130 -2.76 -11.61 15.15
CA ASN A 130 -2.51 -10.18 15.15
C ASN A 130 -3.64 -9.39 15.81
N TYR A 131 -4.89 -9.84 15.69
CA TYR A 131 -6.01 -9.22 16.39
C TYR A 131 -5.83 -9.27 17.89
N GLN A 132 -5.38 -10.40 18.44
CA GLN A 132 -5.10 -10.52 19.87
C GLN A 132 -4.01 -9.52 20.30
N LEU A 133 -2.91 -9.39 19.52
CA LEU A 133 -1.86 -8.40 19.80
C LEU A 133 -2.37 -6.95 19.73
N ILE A 134 -3.33 -6.66 18.85
CA ILE A 134 -3.98 -5.35 18.77
C ILE A 134 -4.79 -5.09 20.06
N LEU A 135 -5.54 -6.06 20.55
CA LEU A 135 -6.30 -5.94 21.80
C LEU A 135 -5.37 -5.73 22.99
N ASP A 136 -4.31 -6.52 23.10
CA ASP A 136 -3.34 -6.45 24.18
C ASP A 136 -2.61 -5.10 24.24
N SER A 137 -2.33 -4.52 23.06
CA SER A 137 -1.69 -3.21 22.96
C SER A 137 -2.65 -2.02 23.11
N GLY A 138 -3.96 -2.26 23.10
CA GLY A 138 -4.99 -1.24 23.18
C GLY A 138 -5.18 -0.40 21.90
N CYS A 139 -4.44 -0.68 20.82
CA CYS A 139 -4.54 0.09 19.58
C CYS A 139 -4.10 -0.70 18.34
N LEU A 140 -4.68 -0.35 17.19
CA LEU A 140 -4.25 -0.77 15.87
C LEU A 140 -3.09 0.13 15.43
N LYS A 141 -1.88 -0.41 15.47
CA LYS A 141 -0.64 0.32 15.21
C LYS A 141 -0.29 0.38 13.72
N ARG A 142 0.25 1.51 13.28
CA ARG A 142 0.82 1.67 11.94
C ARG A 142 2.13 0.88 11.73
N MET A 143 2.76 0.43 12.82
CA MET A 143 4.03 -0.29 12.84
C MET A 143 5.16 0.53 12.19
N GLU A 144 5.92 -0.06 11.26
CA GLU A 144 7.03 0.61 10.54
C GLU A 144 6.56 1.41 9.31
N ARG A 145 5.25 1.58 9.12
CA ARG A 145 4.70 2.37 8.01
C ARG A 145 4.36 3.79 8.45
N HIS A 146 4.21 4.67 7.48
CA HIS A 146 3.63 6.00 7.73
C HIS A 146 2.20 5.91 8.26
N HIS A 147 1.43 4.93 7.80
CA HIS A 147 -0.02 4.85 8.05
C HIS A 147 -0.50 3.46 8.40
N VAL A 148 -1.58 3.39 9.14
CA VAL A 148 -2.51 2.25 9.16
C VAL A 148 -3.25 2.24 7.82
N HIS A 149 -3.39 1.07 7.19
CA HIS A 149 -4.06 0.91 5.89
C HIS A 149 -5.41 0.22 6.08
N MET A 150 -6.44 0.79 5.48
CA MET A 150 -7.82 0.32 5.61
C MET A 150 -8.53 0.32 4.26
N ALA A 151 -9.50 -0.56 4.10
CA ALA A 151 -10.42 -0.53 2.98
C ALA A 151 -11.50 0.52 3.22
N GLY A 152 -11.88 1.26 2.17
CA GLY A 152 -12.94 2.27 2.22
C GLY A 152 -14.22 1.83 1.50
N SER A 153 -14.46 0.52 1.35
CA SER A 153 -15.65 -0.01 0.69
C SER A 153 -16.17 -1.24 1.43
N PRO A 154 -17.50 -1.41 1.53
CA PRO A 154 -18.12 -2.54 2.19
C PRO A 154 -17.83 -3.87 1.46
N PRO A 155 -18.13 -5.01 2.07
CA PRO A 155 -18.08 -6.30 1.40
C PRO A 155 -18.96 -6.32 0.14
N THR A 156 -18.44 -6.94 -0.92
CA THR A 156 -19.24 -7.26 -2.11
C THR A 156 -20.27 -8.37 -1.79
N ASP A 157 -21.22 -8.61 -2.70
CA ASP A 157 -22.22 -9.70 -2.56
C ASP A 157 -21.60 -11.09 -2.33
N LYS A 158 -20.32 -11.26 -2.71
CA LYS A 158 -19.55 -12.48 -2.46
C LYS A 158 -18.73 -12.42 -1.14
N GLY A 159 -18.98 -11.45 -0.28
CA GLY A 159 -18.31 -11.27 1.00
C GLY A 159 -16.86 -10.81 0.91
N LYS A 160 -16.36 -10.45 -0.30
CA LYS A 160 -15.00 -9.94 -0.48
C LYS A 160 -14.98 -8.43 -0.23
N ILE A 161 -14.06 -7.96 0.61
CA ILE A 161 -13.83 -6.52 0.83
C ILE A 161 -12.69 -6.07 -0.11
N PRO A 162 -12.93 -5.14 -1.04
CA PRO A 162 -11.89 -4.59 -1.88
C PRO A 162 -10.76 -3.98 -1.03
N GLY A 163 -9.50 -4.32 -1.35
CA GLY A 163 -8.35 -3.85 -0.58
C GLY A 163 -7.94 -4.73 0.61
N VAL A 164 -8.79 -5.61 1.12
CA VAL A 164 -8.46 -6.58 2.16
C VAL A 164 -7.92 -7.87 1.53
N ARG A 165 -6.85 -8.43 2.11
CA ARG A 165 -6.27 -9.70 1.64
C ARG A 165 -7.20 -10.88 1.96
N ASN A 166 -7.28 -11.86 1.06
CA ASN A 166 -8.08 -13.07 1.29
C ASN A 166 -7.59 -13.91 2.49
N SER A 167 -6.32 -13.77 2.89
CA SER A 167 -5.74 -14.43 4.06
C SER A 167 -6.13 -13.77 5.40
N CYS A 168 -6.80 -12.62 5.39
CA CYS A 168 -7.29 -12.01 6.62
C CYS A 168 -8.52 -12.77 7.11
N THR A 169 -8.48 -13.22 8.37
CA THR A 169 -9.57 -13.96 9.04
C THR A 169 -10.40 -13.08 9.94
N VAL A 170 -9.90 -11.92 10.33
CA VAL A 170 -10.59 -10.92 11.16
C VAL A 170 -10.70 -9.61 10.41
N ILE A 171 -11.88 -9.01 10.44
CA ILE A 171 -12.19 -7.70 9.87
C ILE A 171 -12.63 -6.80 11.01
N ILE A 172 -11.93 -5.68 11.18
CA ILE A 172 -12.20 -4.65 12.18
C ILE A 172 -12.77 -3.44 11.46
N GLU A 173 -14.04 -3.14 11.66
CA GLU A 173 -14.65 -1.89 11.18
C GLU A 173 -14.32 -0.77 12.16
N ILE A 174 -13.92 0.39 11.62
CA ILE A 174 -13.45 1.53 12.41
C ILE A 174 -14.53 2.62 12.45
N ASP A 175 -14.82 3.11 13.63
CA ASP A 175 -15.55 4.36 13.84
C ASP A 175 -14.59 5.54 13.65
N CYS A 176 -14.45 5.97 12.40
CA CYS A 176 -13.53 7.04 12.03
C CYS A 176 -13.93 8.39 12.65
N VAL A 177 -15.22 8.69 12.72
CA VAL A 177 -15.72 9.94 13.33
C VAL A 177 -15.29 10.01 14.80
N ARG A 178 -15.53 8.94 15.55
CA ARG A 178 -15.06 8.84 16.95
C ARG A 178 -13.55 8.95 17.06
N ALA A 179 -12.80 8.36 16.13
CA ALA A 179 -11.33 8.41 16.14
C ALA A 179 -10.79 9.82 15.87
N MET A 180 -11.51 10.65 15.12
CA MET A 180 -11.16 12.05 14.81
C MET A 180 -11.44 13.01 15.98
N GLN A 181 -12.30 12.63 16.92
CA GLN A 181 -12.60 13.51 18.05
C GLN A 181 -11.37 13.77 18.93
N PRO A 182 -11.29 14.94 19.58
CA PRO A 182 -10.23 15.24 20.53
C PRO A 182 -10.12 14.19 21.62
N LYS A 183 -8.91 13.78 21.95
CA LYS A 183 -8.63 12.78 23.00
C LYS A 183 -8.02 13.43 24.22
N PRO A 184 -8.30 12.94 25.43
CA PRO A 184 -7.66 13.43 26.66
C PRO A 184 -6.14 13.25 26.64
N VAL A 185 -5.66 12.20 25.98
CA VAL A 185 -4.23 11.90 25.81
C VAL A 185 -3.99 11.43 24.37
N GLY A 186 -2.94 11.94 23.76
CA GLY A 186 -2.56 11.63 22.38
C GLY A 186 -3.25 12.51 21.34
N ASN A 187 -2.93 12.26 20.07
CA ASN A 187 -3.46 13.03 18.95
C ASN A 187 -4.78 12.41 18.45
N SER A 188 -5.69 13.24 17.95
CA SER A 188 -6.84 12.81 17.15
C SER A 188 -6.35 12.12 15.89
N CYS A 189 -7.07 11.10 15.42
CA CYS A 189 -6.71 10.43 14.18
C CYS A 189 -7.01 11.31 12.97
N ARG A 190 -6.06 11.41 12.05
CA ARG A 190 -6.22 12.07 10.76
C ARG A 190 -6.35 11.00 9.69
N PHE A 191 -7.43 11.05 8.94
CA PHE A 191 -7.67 10.12 7.86
C PHE A 191 -7.35 10.76 6.51
N LEU A 192 -6.75 9.98 5.65
CA LEU A 192 -6.34 10.38 4.31
C LEU A 192 -6.85 9.32 3.32
N ARG A 193 -7.02 9.74 2.07
CA ARG A 193 -7.33 8.83 0.95
C ARG A 193 -6.19 8.86 -0.05
N SER A 194 -5.60 7.71 -0.32
CA SER A 194 -4.60 7.57 -1.38
C SER A 194 -5.25 7.62 -2.77
N SER A 195 -4.45 7.88 -3.80
CA SER A 195 -4.91 7.94 -5.19
C SER A 195 -5.57 6.65 -5.68
N ASN A 196 -5.28 5.52 -5.05
CA ASN A 196 -5.91 4.22 -5.34
C ASN A 196 -7.03 3.84 -4.36
N GLY A 197 -7.58 4.82 -3.61
CA GLY A 197 -8.77 4.65 -2.78
C GLY A 197 -8.57 3.98 -1.43
N VAL A 198 -7.33 3.66 -1.03
CA VAL A 198 -7.03 3.11 0.30
C VAL A 198 -7.19 4.22 1.34
N ILE A 199 -7.87 3.91 2.44
CA ILE A 199 -8.00 4.81 3.59
C ILE A 199 -6.77 4.61 4.49
N LEU A 200 -6.15 5.72 4.85
CA LEU A 200 -4.92 5.78 5.62
C LEU A 200 -5.16 6.54 6.91
N CYS A 201 -4.52 6.12 8.00
CA CYS A 201 -4.50 6.88 9.26
C CYS A 201 -3.05 7.07 9.71
N ALA A 202 -2.65 8.32 9.93
CA ALA A 202 -1.27 8.66 10.31
C ALA A 202 -0.97 8.32 11.79
N GLU A 203 -1.99 8.15 12.61
CA GLU A 203 -1.90 7.83 14.03
C GLU A 203 -2.31 6.38 14.30
N ASP A 204 -1.91 5.85 15.47
CA ASP A 204 -2.40 4.58 15.97
C ASP A 204 -3.87 4.72 16.39
N ILE A 205 -4.73 3.77 15.98
CA ILE A 205 -6.17 3.83 16.22
C ILE A 205 -6.51 3.06 17.50
N PRO A 206 -7.03 3.70 18.57
CA PRO A 206 -7.43 3.01 19.79
C PRO A 206 -8.51 1.94 19.55
N THR A 207 -8.46 0.84 20.29
CA THR A 207 -9.48 -0.21 20.23
C THR A 207 -10.87 0.29 20.61
N SER A 208 -10.98 1.34 21.40
CA SER A 208 -12.24 2.04 21.71
C SER A 208 -12.92 2.67 20.49
N CYS A 209 -12.20 2.81 19.36
CA CYS A 209 -12.75 3.28 18.09
C CYS A 209 -13.12 2.14 17.13
N PHE A 210 -13.14 0.88 17.61
CA PHE A 210 -13.64 -0.24 16.82
C PHE A 210 -15.16 -0.24 16.86
N LYS A 211 -15.79 -0.16 15.69
CA LYS A 211 -17.26 -0.15 15.56
C LYS A 211 -17.83 -1.56 15.60
N SER A 212 -17.18 -2.47 14.89
CA SER A 212 -17.54 -3.88 14.86
C SER A 212 -16.34 -4.76 14.52
N VAL A 213 -16.40 -6.02 14.88
CA VAL A 213 -15.39 -7.04 14.54
C VAL A 213 -16.12 -8.27 14.02
N SER A 214 -15.72 -8.74 12.84
CA SER A 214 -16.27 -9.96 12.23
C SER A 214 -15.15 -10.93 11.86
N ARG A 215 -15.47 -12.22 11.89
CA ARG A 215 -14.58 -13.33 11.51
C ARG A 215 -15.06 -13.96 10.22
N ARG A 216 -14.10 -14.40 9.39
CA ARG A 216 -14.36 -15.09 8.12
C ARG A 216 -13.98 -16.55 8.20
#